data_8d0fec2de794720e3c1248ac8a716b6f
#
_entry.id   8d0fec2de794720e3c1248ac8a716b6f
#
_cell.length_a   1.000
_cell.length_b   1.000
_cell.length_c   1.000
_cell.angle_alpha   90.00
_cell.angle_beta   90.00
_cell.angle_gamma   90.00
#
_symmetry.space_group_name_H-M   'P 1'
#
loop_
_entity.id
_entity.type
_entity.pdbx_description
1 polymer ?
#
loop_
_entity_poly.entity_id
_entity_poly.type
_entity_poly.pdbx_seq_one_letter_code
_entity_poly.pdbx_strand_id
1 'polypeptide(L)'
;DRSVSRGLGDVYKRQLLFNAAGFLVLFLSLLCQKWLPLNPAGTENMRWDIALNTAISFVTNTNWQFYSGEGPEGVSYFVQMTGLGVQNFVSAGTGIAVMSALIRGLERRCASTLGNFWTDLTRSTLYFLVPVSTVIALLLVSQGVVQSFDGPIAVPGMDGVEQMIPSGPAASQIAIKQLGTNGGGFFGNNSTHPFENPTPFSNMVEMISLLLAGCACPYAYGVMIGKKRQGWIIFGAMMILLVAAIVLSQWAEHAGNPLFPGMEMLEGKEVRLGVTNSSLWSVATTASSNGSVNCMHSSMSPLGGGIALFNMLLGEVIFGGLGCGLYGMLMFAMITVFLCGLMVGRTPEFLGKKMGAREVCCSMVGVLLPGMAVLVMSGLAAATEAGRASICNAGPHGLTEILYCFGSQAGNNGSAFAGLAAGDTPFYSLLGGLAMLLALSLIHI
;
A
#
# COMPACT_ATOMS: atom_id res chain seq x y z
N ASP A 1 0.44 18.14 28.55
CA ASP A 1 0.26 17.22 29.68
C ASP A 1 1.26 16.07 29.59
N ARG A 2 2.20 16.01 30.57
CA ARG A 2 3.33 15.05 30.54
C ARG A 2 2.89 13.57 30.58
N SER A 3 1.71 13.28 31.05
CA SER A 3 1.20 11.91 31.16
C SER A 3 0.74 11.34 29.79
N VAL A 4 0.08 12.14 28.98
CA VAL A 4 -0.37 11.76 27.63
C VAL A 4 0.84 11.60 26.71
N SER A 5 1.84 12.49 26.80
CA SER A 5 3.06 12.38 25.99
C SER A 5 3.91 11.14 26.34
N ARG A 6 3.87 10.68 27.61
CA ARG A 6 4.52 9.42 28.01
C ARG A 6 3.78 8.20 27.44
N GLY A 7 2.44 8.21 27.42
CA GLY A 7 1.64 7.11 26.86
C GLY A 7 1.82 6.90 25.37
N LEU A 8 1.85 7.98 24.57
CA LEU A 8 2.17 7.95 23.13
C LEU A 8 3.60 7.48 22.88
N GLY A 9 4.57 8.02 23.63
CA GLY A 9 5.98 7.60 23.53
C GLY A 9 6.19 6.12 23.84
N ASP A 10 5.38 5.53 24.71
CA ASP A 10 5.46 4.11 25.06
C ASP A 10 4.91 3.22 23.95
N VAL A 11 3.78 3.60 23.32
CA VAL A 11 3.22 2.92 22.14
C VAL A 11 4.21 2.97 20.98
N TYR A 12 4.79 4.13 20.71
CA TYR A 12 5.77 4.32 19.64
C TYR A 12 7.04 3.50 19.82
N LYS A 13 7.62 3.47 21.04
CA LYS A 13 8.80 2.65 21.33
C LYS A 13 8.54 1.16 21.11
N ARG A 14 7.39 0.67 21.53
CA ARG A 14 7.01 -0.74 21.34
C ARG A 14 6.81 -1.08 19.87
N GLN A 15 6.19 -0.18 19.12
CA GLN A 15 6.05 -0.30 17.67
C GLN A 15 7.41 -0.33 16.96
N LEU A 16 8.33 0.58 17.30
CA LEU A 16 9.68 0.61 16.72
C LEU A 16 10.44 -0.68 16.98
N LEU A 17 10.41 -1.19 18.22
CA LEU A 17 11.06 -2.46 18.55
C LEU A 17 10.45 -3.63 17.78
N PHE A 18 9.13 -3.66 17.65
CA PHE A 18 8.42 -4.69 16.91
C PHE A 18 8.77 -4.65 15.42
N ASN A 19 8.73 -3.46 14.82
CA ASN A 19 9.08 -3.28 13.42
C ASN A 19 10.56 -3.59 13.13
N ALA A 20 11.47 -3.21 14.04
CA ALA A 20 12.88 -3.57 13.91
C ALA A 20 13.12 -5.08 13.98
N ALA A 21 12.41 -5.79 14.86
CA ALA A 21 12.48 -7.24 14.91
C ALA A 21 11.92 -7.89 13.64
N GLY A 22 10.75 -7.43 13.15
CA GLY A 22 10.16 -7.89 11.90
C GLY A 22 11.08 -7.65 10.69
N PHE A 23 11.68 -6.46 10.63
CA PHE A 23 12.67 -6.11 9.61
C PHE A 23 13.87 -7.08 9.61
N LEU A 24 14.48 -7.32 10.77
CA LEU A 24 15.64 -8.21 10.88
C LEU A 24 15.29 -9.65 10.48
N VAL A 25 14.17 -10.17 10.95
CA VAL A 25 13.72 -11.53 10.62
C VAL A 25 13.50 -11.65 9.11
N LEU A 26 12.77 -10.71 8.50
CA LEU A 26 12.48 -10.75 7.07
C LEU A 26 13.76 -10.57 6.23
N PHE A 27 14.59 -9.59 6.56
CA PHE A 27 15.85 -9.34 5.87
C PHE A 27 16.76 -10.56 5.87
N LEU A 28 16.98 -11.17 7.04
CA LEU A 28 17.81 -12.38 7.17
C LEU A 28 17.19 -13.57 6.44
N SER A 29 15.86 -13.72 6.49
CA SER A 29 15.18 -14.81 5.77
C SER A 29 15.35 -14.71 4.26
N LEU A 30 15.29 -13.51 3.68
CA LEU A 30 15.52 -13.27 2.24
C LEU A 30 16.96 -13.53 1.83
N LEU A 31 17.94 -13.15 2.66
CA LEU A 31 19.37 -13.41 2.41
C LEU A 31 19.75 -14.90 2.54
N CYS A 32 18.94 -15.69 3.27
CA CYS A 32 19.25 -17.09 3.56
C CYS A 32 18.23 -18.06 2.95
N GLN A 33 17.30 -17.58 2.08
CA GLN A 33 16.18 -18.39 1.60
C GLN A 33 16.55 -19.67 0.86
N LYS A 34 17.70 -19.74 0.22
CA LYS A 34 18.20 -20.94 -0.44
C LYS A 34 18.32 -22.14 0.52
N TRP A 35 18.67 -21.87 1.77
CA TRP A 35 18.90 -22.91 2.79
C TRP A 35 17.66 -23.18 3.65
N LEU A 36 16.59 -22.42 3.46
CA LEU A 36 15.35 -22.60 4.21
C LEU A 36 14.49 -23.72 3.61
N PRO A 37 13.62 -24.36 4.39
CA PRO A 37 12.70 -25.39 3.89
C PRO A 37 11.67 -24.79 2.93
N LEU A 38 10.89 -25.66 2.27
CA LEU A 38 9.83 -25.26 1.34
C LEU A 38 10.34 -24.37 0.21
N ASN A 39 11.42 -24.78 -0.44
CA ASN A 39 12.01 -24.15 -1.63
C ASN A 39 12.01 -25.12 -2.83
N PRO A 40 10.83 -25.53 -3.35
CA PRO A 40 10.76 -26.52 -4.43
C PRO A 40 11.21 -25.95 -5.78
N ALA A 41 11.21 -24.64 -5.94
CA ALA A 41 11.69 -23.96 -7.15
C ALA A 41 13.23 -23.80 -7.19
N GLY A 42 13.94 -24.16 -6.11
CA GLY A 42 15.39 -23.98 -6.02
C GLY A 42 15.81 -22.51 -6.01
N THR A 43 14.99 -21.64 -5.45
CA THR A 43 15.22 -20.19 -5.40
C THR A 43 16.53 -19.85 -4.72
N GLU A 44 17.33 -19.00 -5.34
CA GLU A 44 18.61 -18.52 -4.83
C GLU A 44 18.43 -17.45 -3.74
N ASN A 45 19.52 -17.12 -3.04
CA ASN A 45 19.52 -16.04 -2.05
C ASN A 45 19.30 -14.69 -2.74
N MET A 46 18.43 -13.86 -2.15
CA MET A 46 18.14 -12.55 -2.72
C MET A 46 19.33 -11.59 -2.60
N ARG A 47 19.53 -10.75 -3.61
CA ARG A 47 20.54 -9.68 -3.59
C ARG A 47 20.29 -8.75 -2.37
N TRP A 48 21.36 -8.35 -1.67
CA TRP A 48 21.27 -7.68 -0.38
C TRP A 48 20.48 -6.35 -0.42
N ASP A 49 20.60 -5.57 -1.48
CA ASP A 49 19.90 -4.28 -1.62
C ASP A 49 18.41 -4.47 -1.91
N ILE A 50 18.04 -5.48 -2.69
CA ILE A 50 16.64 -5.87 -2.91
C ILE A 50 16.06 -6.44 -1.61
N ALA A 51 16.78 -7.30 -0.90
CA ALA A 51 16.35 -7.84 0.39
C ALA A 51 16.15 -6.73 1.43
N LEU A 52 17.05 -5.74 1.48
CA LEU A 52 16.94 -4.56 2.34
C LEU A 52 15.67 -3.75 2.02
N ASN A 53 15.47 -3.42 0.74
CA ASN A 53 14.28 -2.67 0.29
C ASN A 53 13.00 -3.45 0.60
N THR A 54 12.97 -4.75 0.29
CA THR A 54 11.82 -5.62 0.54
C THR A 54 11.48 -5.68 2.03
N ALA A 55 12.48 -5.84 2.91
CA ALA A 55 12.26 -5.87 4.35
C ALA A 55 11.70 -4.54 4.88
N ILE A 56 12.24 -3.40 4.42
CA ILE A 56 11.70 -2.07 4.74
C ILE A 56 10.26 -1.95 4.23
N SER A 57 10.04 -2.30 2.97
CA SER A 57 8.77 -2.17 2.29
C SER A 57 7.63 -2.95 2.96
N PHE A 58 7.88 -4.19 3.37
CA PHE A 58 6.87 -5.00 4.04
C PHE A 58 6.62 -4.58 5.49
N VAL A 59 7.64 -4.11 6.20
CA VAL A 59 7.48 -3.57 7.56
C VAL A 59 6.71 -2.26 7.57
N THR A 60 6.87 -1.45 6.54
CA THR A 60 6.14 -0.17 6.37
C THR A 60 4.77 -0.33 5.72
N ASN A 61 4.36 -1.56 5.38
CA ASN A 61 3.10 -1.87 4.69
C ASN A 61 3.03 -1.38 3.24
N THR A 62 4.15 -1.04 2.62
CA THR A 62 4.21 -0.54 1.24
C THR A 62 4.15 -1.70 0.23
N ASN A 63 4.78 -2.82 0.54
CA ASN A 63 4.92 -4.01 -0.31
C ASN A 63 5.48 -3.73 -1.73
N TRP A 64 6.32 -2.71 -1.89
CA TRP A 64 7.08 -2.50 -3.12
C TRP A 64 8.02 -3.69 -3.37
N GLN A 65 8.04 -4.20 -4.59
CA GLN A 65 8.81 -5.38 -4.96
C GLN A 65 9.68 -5.07 -6.20
N PHE A 66 10.97 -5.36 -6.10
CA PHE A 66 11.93 -5.31 -7.22
C PHE A 66 12.26 -6.71 -7.78
N TYR A 67 11.40 -7.68 -7.56
CA TYR A 67 11.56 -9.08 -7.97
C TYR A 67 10.23 -9.66 -8.42
N SER A 68 10.28 -10.64 -9.31
CA SER A 68 9.16 -11.55 -9.56
C SER A 68 9.10 -12.60 -8.46
N GLY A 69 7.91 -12.89 -7.93
CA GLY A 69 7.79 -13.87 -6.84
C GLY A 69 8.07 -15.30 -7.28
N GLU A 70 7.86 -15.58 -8.56
CA GLU A 70 8.12 -16.87 -9.22
C GLU A 70 9.51 -16.97 -9.85
N GLY A 71 9.98 -18.17 -9.98
CA GLY A 71 11.25 -18.47 -10.65
C GLY A 71 12.49 -18.51 -9.73
N PRO A 72 13.67 -18.71 -10.30
CA PRO A 72 14.93 -18.91 -9.55
C PRO A 72 15.38 -17.68 -8.75
N GLU A 73 15.06 -16.48 -9.23
CA GLU A 73 15.35 -15.20 -8.57
C GLU A 73 14.19 -14.70 -7.70
N GLY A 74 13.16 -15.51 -7.55
CA GLY A 74 11.96 -15.19 -6.79
C GLY A 74 12.11 -15.36 -5.28
N VAL A 75 11.00 -15.71 -4.62
CA VAL A 75 10.95 -15.91 -3.18
C VAL A 75 10.46 -17.31 -2.85
N SER A 76 11.18 -18.01 -1.95
CA SER A 76 10.80 -19.36 -1.51
C SER A 76 9.45 -19.36 -0.81
N TYR A 77 8.71 -20.47 -0.87
CA TYR A 77 7.38 -20.57 -0.22
C TYR A 77 7.46 -20.35 1.29
N PHE A 78 8.58 -20.78 1.91
CA PHE A 78 8.79 -20.51 3.32
C PHE A 78 8.80 -19.00 3.61
N VAL A 79 9.57 -18.23 2.86
CA VAL A 79 9.65 -16.76 3.05
C VAL A 79 8.36 -16.06 2.61
N GLN A 80 7.70 -16.54 1.54
CA GLN A 80 6.39 -16.02 1.13
C GLN A 80 5.35 -16.12 2.27
N MET A 81 5.32 -17.25 2.98
CA MET A 81 4.33 -17.49 4.04
C MET A 81 4.75 -16.88 5.38
N THR A 82 5.93 -17.26 5.88
CA THR A 82 6.37 -16.92 7.25
C THR A 82 7.03 -15.54 7.34
N GLY A 83 7.59 -15.05 6.23
CA GLY A 83 8.14 -13.72 6.09
C GLY A 83 7.09 -12.73 5.62
N LEU A 84 6.80 -12.73 4.32
CA LEU A 84 5.96 -11.73 3.67
C LEU A 84 4.50 -11.80 4.15
N GLY A 85 3.91 -13.00 4.18
CA GLY A 85 2.52 -13.20 4.62
C GLY A 85 2.30 -12.78 6.07
N VAL A 86 3.18 -13.20 6.99
CA VAL A 86 3.09 -12.77 8.40
C VAL A 86 3.27 -11.27 8.52
N GLN A 87 4.22 -10.69 7.77
CA GLN A 87 4.44 -9.24 7.81
C GLN A 87 3.22 -8.46 7.33
N ASN A 88 2.48 -8.96 6.34
CA ASN A 88 1.22 -8.36 5.88
C ASN A 88 0.16 -8.29 7.00
N PHE A 89 0.04 -9.34 7.82
CA PHE A 89 -0.88 -9.32 8.97
C PHE A 89 -0.45 -8.33 10.04
N VAL A 90 0.82 -8.34 10.41
CA VAL A 90 1.29 -7.56 11.56
C VAL A 90 1.48 -6.07 11.22
N SER A 91 1.85 -5.73 9.99
CA SER A 91 1.93 -4.33 9.55
C SER A 91 0.54 -3.69 9.50
N ALA A 92 -0.45 -4.38 8.93
CA ALA A 92 -1.84 -3.96 8.93
C ALA A 92 -2.41 -3.83 10.35
N GLY A 93 -2.14 -4.82 11.22
CA GLY A 93 -2.52 -4.79 12.63
C GLY A 93 -1.88 -3.64 13.40
N THR A 94 -0.64 -3.29 13.08
CA THR A 94 0.08 -2.13 13.64
C THR A 94 -0.64 -0.82 13.29
N GLY A 95 -1.05 -0.64 12.04
CA GLY A 95 -1.82 0.54 11.60
C GLY A 95 -3.12 0.72 12.40
N ILE A 96 -3.87 -0.37 12.62
CA ILE A 96 -5.10 -0.34 13.46
C ILE A 96 -4.78 -0.01 14.92
N ALA A 97 -3.70 -0.55 15.47
CA ALA A 97 -3.29 -0.29 16.85
C ALA A 97 -2.92 1.18 17.07
N VAL A 98 -2.17 1.76 16.14
CA VAL A 98 -1.81 3.19 16.14
C VAL A 98 -3.04 4.07 15.98
N MET A 99 -3.94 3.75 15.04
CA MET A 99 -5.21 4.45 14.86
C MET A 99 -6.03 4.45 16.16
N SER A 100 -6.14 3.30 16.82
CA SER A 100 -6.87 3.17 18.06
C SER A 100 -6.27 4.02 19.19
N ALA A 101 -4.95 4.08 19.28
CA ALA A 101 -4.24 4.92 20.25
C ALA A 101 -4.47 6.42 19.98
N LEU A 102 -4.39 6.83 18.70
CA LEU A 102 -4.66 8.21 18.28
C LEU A 102 -6.10 8.64 18.63
N ILE A 103 -7.10 7.81 18.29
CA ILE A 103 -8.51 8.11 18.57
C ILE A 103 -8.75 8.25 20.07
N ARG A 104 -8.19 7.36 20.90
CA ARG A 104 -8.26 7.48 22.37
C ARG A 104 -7.59 8.77 22.86
N GLY A 105 -6.47 9.18 22.24
CA GLY A 105 -5.81 10.45 22.53
C GLY A 105 -6.68 11.66 22.19
N LEU A 106 -7.43 11.60 21.11
CA LEU A 106 -8.34 12.67 20.69
C LEU A 106 -9.62 12.73 21.56
N GLU A 107 -10.15 11.57 21.98
CA GLU A 107 -11.38 11.48 22.76
C GLU A 107 -11.17 11.92 24.22
N ARG A 108 -10.14 11.37 24.89
CA ARG A 108 -9.99 11.52 26.36
C ARG A 108 -9.41 12.87 26.73
N ARG A 109 -10.07 13.59 27.64
CA ARG A 109 -9.60 14.90 28.15
C ARG A 109 -8.49 14.77 29.17
N CYS A 110 -8.53 13.73 30.02
CA CYS A 110 -7.50 13.40 31.02
C CYS A 110 -7.31 11.89 31.00
N ALA A 111 -6.19 11.43 30.49
CA ALA A 111 -5.87 10.00 30.48
C ALA A 111 -4.41 9.77 30.86
N SER A 112 -4.18 8.84 31.78
CA SER A 112 -2.82 8.39 32.13
C SER A 112 -2.24 7.41 31.10
N THR A 113 -3.11 6.73 30.32
CA THR A 113 -2.71 5.72 29.32
C THR A 113 -3.57 5.83 28.06
N LEU A 114 -2.95 5.53 26.91
CA LEU A 114 -3.62 5.50 25.59
C LEU A 114 -3.99 4.08 25.13
N GLY A 115 -3.88 3.10 26.00
CA GLY A 115 -4.08 1.69 25.70
C GLY A 115 -2.78 0.90 25.71
N ASN A 116 -2.84 -0.33 25.20
CA ASN A 116 -1.69 -1.22 25.12
C ASN A 116 -1.51 -1.67 23.66
N PHE A 117 -0.38 -1.31 23.08
CA PHE A 117 -0.03 -1.65 21.71
C PHE A 117 -0.18 -3.16 21.41
N TRP A 118 0.38 -4.02 22.27
CA TRP A 118 0.34 -5.47 22.09
C TRP A 118 -1.07 -6.03 22.10
N THR A 119 -1.92 -5.52 22.99
CA THR A 119 -3.32 -5.93 23.08
C THR A 119 -4.10 -5.51 21.83
N ASP A 120 -3.89 -4.29 21.37
CA ASP A 120 -4.57 -3.77 20.17
C ASP A 120 -4.09 -4.49 18.91
N LEU A 121 -2.78 -4.74 18.78
CA LEU A 121 -2.19 -5.52 17.69
C LEU A 121 -2.75 -6.96 17.67
N THR A 122 -2.74 -7.65 18.81
CA THR A 122 -3.23 -9.03 18.88
C THR A 122 -4.72 -9.11 18.56
N ARG A 123 -5.52 -8.19 19.10
CA ARG A 123 -6.97 -8.19 18.84
C ARG A 123 -7.31 -7.87 17.39
N SER A 124 -6.67 -6.88 16.80
CA SER A 124 -6.90 -6.54 15.38
C SER A 124 -6.48 -7.69 14.45
N THR A 125 -5.37 -8.35 14.74
CA THR A 125 -4.90 -9.48 13.95
C THR A 125 -5.80 -10.70 14.11
N LEU A 126 -6.04 -11.17 15.35
CA LEU A 126 -6.74 -12.45 15.59
C LEU A 126 -8.26 -12.36 15.45
N TYR A 127 -8.89 -11.23 15.77
CA TYR A 127 -10.36 -11.11 15.73
C TYR A 127 -10.91 -10.42 14.47
N PHE A 128 -10.06 -9.75 13.71
CA PHE A 128 -10.49 -9.09 12.49
C PHE A 128 -9.73 -9.61 11.25
N LEU A 129 -8.40 -9.42 11.19
CA LEU A 129 -7.64 -9.72 9.97
C LEU A 129 -7.65 -11.22 9.64
N VAL A 130 -7.34 -12.10 10.60
CA VAL A 130 -7.29 -13.56 10.35
C VAL A 130 -8.65 -14.11 9.94
N PRO A 131 -9.77 -13.89 10.66
CA PRO A 131 -11.05 -14.45 10.26
C PRO A 131 -11.53 -13.97 8.89
N VAL A 132 -11.43 -12.66 8.64
CA VAL A 132 -11.91 -12.08 7.37
C VAL A 132 -11.04 -12.52 6.21
N SER A 133 -9.71 -12.51 6.35
CA SER A 133 -8.80 -13.00 5.30
C SER A 133 -8.98 -14.49 5.03
N THR A 134 -9.32 -15.31 6.04
CA THR A 134 -9.63 -16.73 5.83
C THR A 134 -10.86 -16.90 4.95
N VAL A 135 -11.92 -16.13 5.18
CA VAL A 135 -13.12 -16.16 4.32
C VAL A 135 -12.78 -15.74 2.89
N ILE A 136 -12.01 -14.65 2.74
CA ILE A 136 -11.57 -14.18 1.42
C ILE A 136 -10.73 -15.26 0.72
N ALA A 137 -9.77 -15.87 1.42
CA ALA A 137 -8.93 -16.93 0.86
C ALA A 137 -9.76 -18.13 0.36
N LEU A 138 -10.76 -18.57 1.13
CA LEU A 138 -11.67 -19.65 0.72
C LEU A 138 -12.48 -19.27 -0.53
N LEU A 139 -12.96 -18.04 -0.63
CA LEU A 139 -13.65 -17.54 -1.81
C LEU A 139 -12.70 -17.53 -3.03
N LEU A 140 -11.45 -17.07 -2.87
CA LEU A 140 -10.47 -17.03 -3.94
C LEU A 140 -10.09 -18.45 -4.41
N VAL A 141 -9.85 -19.38 -3.48
CA VAL A 141 -9.61 -20.80 -3.83
C VAL A 141 -10.79 -21.40 -4.60
N SER A 142 -12.03 -21.08 -4.22
CA SER A 142 -13.22 -21.54 -4.95
C SER A 142 -13.28 -21.04 -6.38
N GLN A 143 -12.57 -19.97 -6.71
CA GLN A 143 -12.46 -19.41 -8.06
C GLN A 143 -11.25 -19.92 -8.85
N GLY A 144 -10.42 -20.78 -8.26
CA GLY A 144 -9.25 -21.35 -8.90
C GLY A 144 -7.92 -20.63 -8.59
N VAL A 145 -7.90 -19.73 -7.61
CA VAL A 145 -6.65 -19.15 -7.12
C VAL A 145 -5.81 -20.26 -6.47
N VAL A 146 -4.53 -20.33 -6.84
CA VAL A 146 -3.64 -21.43 -6.44
C VAL A 146 -3.34 -21.38 -4.94
N GLN A 147 -3.45 -22.54 -4.30
CA GLN A 147 -3.05 -22.76 -2.91
C GLN A 147 -2.45 -24.16 -2.78
N SER A 148 -1.18 -24.31 -3.09
CA SER A 148 -0.46 -25.60 -3.08
C SER A 148 0.95 -25.43 -2.56
N PHE A 149 1.54 -26.54 -2.11
CA PHE A 149 2.96 -26.65 -1.80
C PHE A 149 3.75 -27.37 -2.88
N ASP A 150 3.09 -27.73 -3.98
CA ASP A 150 3.76 -28.34 -5.12
C ASP A 150 4.70 -27.33 -5.77
N GLY A 151 5.81 -27.82 -6.29
CA GLY A 151 6.76 -27.00 -7.04
C GLY A 151 6.20 -26.55 -8.40
N PRO A 152 6.94 -25.73 -9.15
CA PRO A 152 6.60 -25.38 -10.51
C PRO A 152 6.41 -26.62 -11.37
N ILE A 153 5.41 -26.59 -12.25
CA ILE A 153 5.04 -27.72 -13.13
C ILE A 153 5.63 -27.47 -14.52
N ALA A 154 6.47 -28.38 -15.00
CA ALA A 154 6.98 -28.35 -16.35
C ALA A 154 5.90 -28.80 -17.35
N VAL A 155 5.58 -27.96 -18.32
CA VAL A 155 4.60 -28.25 -19.38
C VAL A 155 5.25 -27.98 -20.73
N PRO A 156 5.16 -28.91 -21.71
CA PRO A 156 5.67 -28.66 -23.04
C PRO A 156 4.83 -27.57 -23.74
N GLY A 157 5.49 -26.50 -24.17
CA GLY A 157 4.88 -25.46 -24.96
C GLY A 157 4.55 -25.90 -26.39
N MET A 158 3.74 -25.12 -27.10
CA MET A 158 3.37 -25.41 -28.51
C MET A 158 4.57 -25.38 -29.46
N ASP A 159 5.61 -24.66 -29.08
CA ASP A 159 6.90 -24.54 -29.78
C ASP A 159 7.92 -25.63 -29.40
N GLY A 160 7.53 -26.56 -28.51
CA GLY A 160 8.39 -27.64 -28.00
C GLY A 160 9.37 -27.21 -26.91
N VAL A 161 9.31 -25.94 -26.46
CA VAL A 161 10.08 -25.45 -25.33
C VAL A 161 9.30 -25.76 -24.03
N GLU A 162 10.00 -26.30 -23.02
CA GLU A 162 9.40 -26.50 -21.70
C GLU A 162 9.11 -25.15 -21.02
N GLN A 163 7.86 -24.97 -20.59
CA GLN A 163 7.42 -23.83 -19.77
C GLN A 163 7.23 -24.28 -18.33
N MET A 164 7.79 -23.55 -17.40
CA MET A 164 7.59 -23.77 -15.97
C MET A 164 6.40 -22.97 -15.50
N ILE A 165 5.29 -23.66 -15.22
CA ILE A 165 4.08 -23.04 -14.66
C ILE A 165 4.28 -22.88 -13.17
N PRO A 166 4.28 -21.65 -12.62
CA PRO A 166 4.47 -21.42 -11.20
C PRO A 166 3.25 -21.90 -10.41
N SER A 167 3.50 -22.46 -9.23
CA SER A 167 2.50 -22.83 -8.25
C SER A 167 2.86 -22.23 -6.89
N GLY A 168 2.08 -22.50 -5.86
CA GLY A 168 2.45 -22.09 -4.50
C GLY A 168 1.27 -21.75 -3.60
N PRO A 169 1.53 -21.40 -2.33
CA PRO A 169 0.51 -21.01 -1.36
C PRO A 169 0.06 -19.56 -1.54
N ALA A 170 -0.50 -19.23 -2.72
CA ALA A 170 -0.80 -17.86 -3.13
C ALA A 170 -2.08 -17.29 -2.51
N ALA A 171 -3.19 -18.05 -2.48
CA ALA A 171 -4.50 -17.54 -2.07
C ALA A 171 -4.51 -16.92 -0.67
N SER A 172 -3.79 -17.52 0.29
CA SER A 172 -3.69 -17.01 1.66
C SER A 172 -2.98 -15.65 1.71
N GLN A 173 -1.91 -15.47 0.93
CA GLN A 173 -1.21 -14.19 0.84
C GLN A 173 -2.05 -13.14 0.11
N ILE A 174 -2.73 -13.52 -1.00
CA ILE A 174 -3.59 -12.61 -1.76
C ILE A 174 -4.72 -12.08 -0.88
N ALA A 175 -5.34 -12.93 -0.07
CA ALA A 175 -6.42 -12.52 0.82
C ALA A 175 -5.97 -11.43 1.81
N ILE A 176 -4.82 -11.61 2.46
CA ILE A 176 -4.33 -10.61 3.42
C ILE A 176 -3.73 -9.39 2.73
N LYS A 177 -3.04 -9.53 1.58
CA LYS A 177 -2.50 -8.37 0.88
C LYS A 177 -3.58 -7.38 0.45
N GLN A 178 -4.78 -7.88 0.12
CA GLN A 178 -5.93 -7.04 -0.22
C GLN A 178 -6.59 -6.46 1.04
N LEU A 179 -6.97 -7.32 1.99
CA LEU A 179 -7.64 -6.87 3.22
C LEU A 179 -6.77 -5.94 4.07
N GLY A 180 -5.46 -6.23 4.15
CA GLY A 180 -4.48 -5.45 4.89
C GLY A 180 -4.02 -4.17 4.19
N THR A 181 -4.52 -3.90 2.98
CA THR A 181 -4.05 -2.81 2.11
C THR A 181 -2.54 -2.84 1.87
N ASN A 182 -1.97 -4.05 1.76
CA ASN A 182 -0.54 -4.29 1.56
C ASN A 182 -0.13 -4.25 0.09
N GLY A 183 -0.86 -4.97 -0.77
CA GLY A 183 -0.80 -4.91 -2.22
C GLY A 183 0.31 -5.64 -2.95
N GLY A 184 1.27 -6.26 -2.28
CA GLY A 184 2.30 -7.07 -2.91
C GLY A 184 1.73 -8.27 -3.70
N GLY A 185 2.41 -8.73 -4.75
CA GLY A 185 2.03 -9.91 -5.51
C GLY A 185 2.74 -11.18 -5.03
N PHE A 186 2.06 -12.31 -5.09
CA PHE A 186 2.71 -13.62 -4.99
C PHE A 186 3.49 -13.90 -6.29
N PHE A 187 2.90 -13.55 -7.43
CA PHE A 187 3.50 -13.58 -8.75
C PHE A 187 3.93 -12.17 -9.19
N GLY A 188 4.93 -12.08 -10.08
CA GLY A 188 5.51 -10.81 -10.51
C GLY A 188 4.52 -9.83 -11.15
N ASN A 189 3.53 -10.36 -11.89
CA ASN A 189 2.49 -9.54 -12.51
C ASN A 189 1.35 -9.16 -11.54
N ASN A 190 1.45 -9.49 -10.26
CA ASN A 190 0.48 -9.17 -9.23
C ASN A 190 -0.94 -9.65 -9.60
N SER A 191 -2.00 -8.91 -9.26
CA SER A 191 -3.40 -9.30 -9.54
C SER A 191 -3.80 -9.25 -11.03
N THR A 192 -2.86 -9.00 -11.93
CA THR A 192 -2.98 -9.27 -13.37
C THR A 192 -2.81 -10.76 -13.69
N HIS A 193 -2.01 -11.46 -12.87
CA HIS A 193 -1.69 -12.86 -13.09
C HIS A 193 -2.94 -13.75 -12.98
N PRO A 194 -3.17 -14.69 -13.95
CA PRO A 194 -4.36 -15.55 -13.93
C PRO A 194 -4.50 -16.42 -12.69
N PHE A 195 -3.40 -16.77 -12.03
CA PHE A 195 -3.41 -17.59 -10.81
C PHE A 195 -3.61 -16.78 -9.53
N GLU A 196 -3.52 -15.46 -9.59
CA GLU A 196 -3.93 -14.58 -8.50
C GLU A 196 -5.39 -14.15 -8.62
N ASN A 197 -5.83 -13.81 -9.84
CA ASN A 197 -7.14 -13.24 -10.10
C ASN A 197 -7.75 -13.85 -11.37
N PRO A 198 -8.23 -15.11 -11.31
CA PRO A 198 -8.65 -15.87 -12.50
C PRO A 198 -9.97 -15.42 -13.09
N THR A 199 -10.93 -14.92 -12.31
CA THR A 199 -12.31 -14.68 -12.73
C THR A 199 -12.78 -13.25 -12.45
N PRO A 200 -13.84 -12.76 -13.12
CA PRO A 200 -14.45 -11.48 -12.76
C PRO A 200 -14.96 -11.44 -11.30
N PHE A 201 -15.36 -12.59 -10.76
CA PHE A 201 -15.80 -12.68 -9.36
C PHE A 201 -14.63 -12.55 -8.40
N SER A 202 -13.47 -13.22 -8.65
CA SER A 202 -12.27 -13.00 -7.85
C SER A 202 -11.82 -11.55 -7.91
N ASN A 203 -11.85 -10.91 -9.08
CA ASN A 203 -11.55 -9.49 -9.26
C ASN A 203 -12.43 -8.58 -8.39
N MET A 204 -13.74 -8.88 -8.34
CA MET A 204 -14.68 -8.14 -7.48
C MET A 204 -14.40 -8.36 -6.00
N VAL A 205 -14.13 -9.61 -5.58
CA VAL A 205 -13.82 -9.95 -4.18
C VAL A 205 -12.54 -9.23 -3.72
N GLU A 206 -11.49 -9.27 -4.51
CA GLU A 206 -10.24 -8.59 -4.20
C GLU A 206 -10.43 -7.08 -4.12
N MET A 207 -11.13 -6.47 -5.09
CA MET A 207 -11.36 -5.03 -5.14
C MET A 207 -12.22 -4.54 -3.97
N ILE A 208 -13.24 -5.30 -3.56
CA ILE A 208 -14.01 -4.98 -2.34
C ILE A 208 -13.11 -5.10 -1.12
N SER A 209 -12.28 -6.14 -1.04
CA SER A 209 -11.42 -6.40 0.10
C SER A 209 -10.41 -5.29 0.34
N LEU A 210 -9.81 -4.74 -0.72
CA LEU A 210 -8.82 -3.66 -0.62
C LEU A 210 -9.41 -2.33 -0.13
N LEU A 211 -10.70 -2.09 -0.37
CA LEU A 211 -11.40 -0.88 0.11
C LEU A 211 -12.07 -1.08 1.48
N LEU A 212 -12.43 -2.32 1.82
CA LEU A 212 -13.31 -2.66 2.94
C LEU A 212 -12.81 -2.07 4.26
N ALA A 213 -11.58 -2.34 4.59
CA ALA A 213 -11.01 -1.97 5.88
C ALA A 213 -10.73 -0.46 5.98
N GLY A 214 -10.24 0.16 4.91
CA GLY A 214 -10.06 1.61 4.80
C GLY A 214 -11.38 2.36 4.97
N CYS A 215 -12.45 1.89 4.32
CA CYS A 215 -13.81 2.45 4.44
C CYS A 215 -14.40 2.28 5.84
N ALA A 216 -14.05 1.21 6.57
CA ALA A 216 -14.54 0.99 7.92
C ALA A 216 -13.92 1.93 8.97
N CYS A 217 -12.68 2.41 8.74
CA CYS A 217 -11.94 3.24 9.70
C CYS A 217 -12.67 4.56 10.08
N PRO A 218 -13.23 5.38 9.17
CA PRO A 218 -13.96 6.59 9.53
C PRO A 218 -15.21 6.31 10.37
N TYR A 219 -15.91 5.20 10.10
CA TYR A 219 -17.05 4.82 10.92
C TYR A 219 -16.61 4.37 12.31
N ALA A 220 -15.57 3.55 12.41
CA ALA A 220 -14.98 3.13 13.69
C ALA A 220 -14.54 4.33 14.53
N TYR A 221 -13.90 5.33 13.92
CA TYR A 221 -13.57 6.60 14.56
C TYR A 221 -14.82 7.27 15.14
N GLY A 222 -15.89 7.43 14.35
CA GLY A 222 -17.14 8.06 14.79
C GLY A 222 -17.79 7.33 15.97
N VAL A 223 -17.71 5.99 16.00
CA VAL A 223 -18.19 5.17 17.13
C VAL A 223 -17.33 5.37 18.37
N MET A 224 -16.01 5.31 18.23
CA MET A 224 -15.06 5.42 19.35
C MET A 224 -15.13 6.78 20.04
N ILE A 225 -15.30 7.89 19.30
CA ILE A 225 -15.45 9.24 19.89
C ILE A 225 -16.88 9.55 20.35
N GLY A 226 -17.83 8.61 20.25
CA GLY A 226 -19.24 8.80 20.60
C GLY A 226 -20.00 9.77 19.69
N LYS A 227 -19.45 10.15 18.53
CA LYS A 227 -20.03 11.13 17.59
C LYS A 227 -20.10 10.54 16.17
N LYS A 228 -20.98 9.58 15.95
CA LYS A 228 -21.14 8.90 14.65
C LYS A 228 -21.28 9.84 13.46
N ARG A 229 -21.90 11.01 13.64
CA ARG A 229 -22.06 12.03 12.59
C ARG A 229 -20.71 12.51 12.05
N GLN A 230 -19.70 12.68 12.90
CA GLN A 230 -18.35 13.08 12.44
C GLN A 230 -17.68 12.00 11.60
N GLY A 231 -17.83 10.72 12.00
CA GLY A 231 -17.34 9.61 11.18
C GLY A 231 -17.96 9.60 9.78
N TRP A 232 -19.27 9.79 9.68
CA TRP A 232 -19.97 9.88 8.40
C TRP A 232 -19.59 11.09 7.55
N ILE A 233 -19.27 12.23 8.17
CA ILE A 233 -18.79 13.43 7.44
C ILE A 233 -17.40 13.15 6.82
N ILE A 234 -16.50 12.55 7.57
CA ILE A 234 -15.16 12.17 7.06
C ILE A 234 -15.30 11.13 5.95
N PHE A 235 -16.10 10.09 6.18
CA PHE A 235 -16.40 9.08 5.16
C PHE A 235 -16.96 9.71 3.89
N GLY A 236 -17.92 10.63 4.00
CA GLY A 236 -18.50 11.34 2.86
C GLY A 236 -17.47 12.17 2.08
N ALA A 237 -16.58 12.87 2.79
CA ALA A 237 -15.52 13.64 2.14
C ALA A 237 -14.56 12.74 1.35
N MET A 238 -14.12 11.62 1.93
CA MET A 238 -13.30 10.62 1.25
C MET A 238 -14.03 10.00 0.05
N MET A 239 -15.32 9.67 0.21
CA MET A 239 -16.14 9.07 -0.83
C MET A 239 -16.34 10.00 -2.03
N ILE A 240 -16.51 11.30 -1.81
CA ILE A 240 -16.61 12.28 -2.90
C ILE A 240 -15.33 12.28 -3.75
N LEU A 241 -14.16 12.26 -3.13
CA LEU A 241 -12.88 12.21 -3.84
C LEU A 241 -12.72 10.90 -4.62
N LEU A 242 -13.05 9.77 -4.01
CA LEU A 242 -13.00 8.46 -4.66
C LEU A 242 -13.92 8.40 -5.88
N VAL A 243 -15.18 8.80 -5.73
CA VAL A 243 -16.17 8.78 -6.84
C VAL A 243 -15.74 9.72 -7.96
N ALA A 244 -15.25 10.91 -7.63
CA ALA A 244 -14.75 11.84 -8.64
C ALA A 244 -13.57 11.24 -9.44
N ALA A 245 -12.61 10.61 -8.75
CA ALA A 245 -11.49 9.94 -9.40
C ALA A 245 -11.95 8.77 -10.29
N ILE A 246 -12.92 7.95 -9.83
CA ILE A 246 -13.50 6.85 -10.62
C ILE A 246 -14.16 7.40 -11.89
N VAL A 247 -15.03 8.39 -11.76
CA VAL A 247 -15.77 8.96 -12.91
C VAL A 247 -14.82 9.53 -13.95
N LEU A 248 -13.82 10.30 -13.49
CA LEU A 248 -12.84 10.92 -14.39
C LEU A 248 -11.96 9.87 -15.07
N SER A 249 -11.49 8.85 -14.34
CA SER A 249 -10.66 7.79 -14.91
C SER A 249 -11.44 6.93 -15.92
N GLN A 250 -12.68 6.56 -15.59
CA GLN A 250 -13.56 5.82 -16.52
C GLN A 250 -13.81 6.64 -17.78
N TRP A 251 -14.12 7.93 -17.64
CA TRP A 251 -14.31 8.80 -18.79
C TRP A 251 -13.05 8.89 -19.66
N ALA A 252 -11.87 9.04 -19.04
CA ALA A 252 -10.60 9.13 -19.75
C ALA A 252 -10.25 7.87 -20.54
N GLU A 253 -10.41 6.69 -19.90
CA GLU A 253 -10.06 5.42 -20.53
C GLU A 253 -11.07 4.99 -21.63
N HIS A 254 -12.34 5.40 -21.53
CA HIS A 254 -13.35 5.14 -22.57
C HIS A 254 -13.41 6.19 -23.66
N ALA A 255 -12.73 7.33 -23.51
CA ALA A 255 -12.63 8.35 -24.56
C ALA A 255 -11.86 7.87 -25.81
N GLY A 256 -11.09 6.79 -25.68
CA GLY A 256 -10.29 6.22 -26.75
C GLY A 256 -9.05 7.04 -27.08
N ASN A 257 -8.26 6.54 -28.03
CA ASN A 257 -7.10 7.25 -28.55
C ASN A 257 -7.46 7.94 -29.87
N PRO A 258 -7.31 9.26 -29.99
CA PRO A 258 -7.59 9.99 -31.24
C PRO A 258 -6.78 9.50 -32.45
N LEU A 259 -5.60 8.90 -32.22
CA LEU A 259 -4.76 8.34 -33.27
C LEU A 259 -5.28 6.97 -33.78
N PHE A 260 -6.09 6.28 -32.99
CA PHE A 260 -6.67 4.97 -33.32
C PHE A 260 -8.17 4.98 -33.03
N PRO A 261 -8.98 5.74 -33.83
CA PRO A 261 -10.40 5.88 -33.58
C PRO A 261 -11.13 4.53 -33.71
N GLY A 262 -11.98 4.23 -32.74
CA GLY A 262 -12.76 2.97 -32.69
C GLY A 262 -12.03 1.77 -32.09
N MET A 263 -10.77 1.91 -31.64
CA MET A 263 -10.06 0.88 -30.89
C MET A 263 -10.23 1.10 -29.38
N GLU A 264 -10.46 0.01 -28.65
CA GLU A 264 -10.45 0.04 -27.18
C GLU A 264 -9.02 0.20 -26.65
N MET A 265 -8.86 0.92 -25.55
CA MET A 265 -7.60 1.17 -24.86
C MET A 265 -7.16 -0.04 -24.03
N LEU A 266 -6.82 -1.15 -24.72
CA LEU A 266 -6.46 -2.44 -24.08
C LEU A 266 -4.96 -2.61 -23.82
N GLU A 267 -4.11 -1.70 -24.29
CA GLU A 267 -2.67 -1.77 -23.98
C GLU A 267 -2.45 -1.83 -22.47
N GLY A 268 -1.61 -2.78 -22.03
CA GLY A 268 -1.31 -3.00 -20.63
C GLY A 268 -2.50 -3.44 -19.77
N LYS A 269 -3.60 -3.85 -20.38
CA LYS A 269 -4.82 -4.34 -19.70
C LYS A 269 -5.15 -5.76 -20.16
N GLU A 270 -5.57 -6.58 -19.20
CA GLU A 270 -6.02 -7.94 -19.52
C GLU A 270 -7.38 -7.91 -20.23
N VAL A 271 -7.46 -8.52 -21.40
CA VAL A 271 -8.70 -8.62 -22.20
C VAL A 271 -9.85 -9.23 -21.39
N ARG A 272 -9.56 -10.23 -20.54
CA ARG A 272 -10.54 -10.88 -19.67
C ARG A 272 -11.15 -9.97 -18.61
N LEU A 273 -10.46 -8.90 -18.21
CA LEU A 273 -10.92 -7.90 -17.22
C LEU A 273 -11.52 -6.68 -17.92
N GLY A 274 -11.00 -6.29 -19.08
CA GLY A 274 -11.44 -5.16 -19.87
C GLY A 274 -11.05 -3.79 -19.29
N VAL A 275 -11.35 -2.75 -20.04
CA VAL A 275 -10.98 -1.35 -19.70
C VAL A 275 -11.64 -0.88 -18.41
N THR A 276 -12.93 -1.17 -18.23
CA THR A 276 -13.70 -0.71 -17.05
C THR A 276 -13.13 -1.23 -15.73
N ASN A 277 -12.87 -2.54 -15.63
CA ASN A 277 -12.35 -3.13 -14.40
C ASN A 277 -10.90 -2.68 -14.13
N SER A 278 -10.10 -2.54 -15.18
CA SER A 278 -8.71 -2.08 -15.07
C SER A 278 -8.63 -0.64 -14.55
N SER A 279 -9.42 0.27 -15.13
CA SER A 279 -9.52 1.66 -14.70
C SER A 279 -10.06 1.79 -13.26
N LEU A 280 -11.11 1.02 -12.92
CA LEU A 280 -11.68 1.02 -11.57
C LEU A 280 -10.67 0.54 -10.53
N TRP A 281 -9.94 -0.54 -10.83
CA TRP A 281 -8.89 -1.05 -9.95
C TRP A 281 -7.75 -0.05 -9.76
N SER A 282 -7.29 0.58 -10.85
CA SER A 282 -6.24 1.60 -10.77
C SER A 282 -6.61 2.72 -9.80
N VAL A 283 -7.84 3.22 -9.86
CA VAL A 283 -8.32 4.25 -8.92
C VAL A 283 -8.44 3.68 -7.50
N ALA A 284 -9.02 2.50 -7.35
CA ALA A 284 -9.21 1.88 -6.02
C ALA A 284 -7.87 1.63 -5.30
N THR A 285 -6.87 1.07 -6.01
CA THR A 285 -5.56 0.77 -5.44
C THR A 285 -4.75 2.03 -5.12
N THR A 286 -4.84 3.07 -5.96
CA THR A 286 -4.11 4.33 -5.74
C THR A 286 -4.76 5.20 -4.67
N ALA A 287 -6.08 5.14 -4.54
CA ALA A 287 -6.82 5.83 -3.48
C ALA A 287 -6.62 5.18 -2.11
N SER A 288 -6.66 3.84 -2.05
CA SER A 288 -6.54 3.09 -0.79
C SER A 288 -5.10 2.82 -0.34
N SER A 289 -4.11 3.25 -1.12
CA SER A 289 -2.70 2.92 -0.90
C SER A 289 -2.47 1.41 -0.74
N ASN A 290 -3.18 0.60 -1.55
CA ASN A 290 -3.04 -0.85 -1.52
C ASN A 290 -1.80 -1.32 -2.30
N GLY A 291 -1.63 -0.89 -3.56
CA GLY A 291 -0.48 -1.24 -4.41
C GLY A 291 -0.68 -2.45 -5.31
N SER A 292 -1.71 -3.27 -5.10
CA SER A 292 -2.03 -4.32 -6.06
C SER A 292 -2.49 -3.73 -7.38
N VAL A 293 -2.11 -4.37 -8.48
CA VAL A 293 -2.45 -3.90 -9.83
C VAL A 293 -3.06 -5.05 -10.65
N ASN A 294 -4.07 -4.73 -11.46
CA ASN A 294 -4.62 -5.64 -12.45
C ASN A 294 -4.44 -5.12 -13.89
N CYS A 295 -3.69 -4.03 -14.05
CA CYS A 295 -3.28 -3.47 -15.33
C CYS A 295 -1.95 -2.71 -15.18
N MET A 296 -1.28 -2.44 -16.28
CA MET A 296 -0.07 -1.63 -16.33
C MET A 296 -0.44 -0.14 -16.28
N HIS A 297 -0.16 0.54 -15.17
CA HIS A 297 -0.54 1.95 -14.98
C HIS A 297 0.18 2.89 -15.95
N SER A 298 1.39 2.55 -16.41
CA SER A 298 2.12 3.36 -17.40
C SER A 298 1.49 3.34 -18.80
N SER A 299 0.63 2.35 -19.11
CA SER A 299 -0.09 2.23 -20.38
C SER A 299 -1.49 2.82 -20.34
N MET A 300 -1.89 3.46 -19.24
CA MET A 300 -3.15 4.18 -19.16
C MET A 300 -3.09 5.47 -20.01
N SER A 301 -4.26 5.99 -20.36
CA SER A 301 -4.34 7.32 -20.99
C SER A 301 -3.63 8.38 -20.14
N PRO A 302 -3.12 9.48 -20.73
CA PRO A 302 -2.43 10.51 -19.97
C PRO A 302 -3.23 11.05 -18.78
N LEU A 303 -4.57 11.18 -18.93
CA LEU A 303 -5.44 11.60 -17.84
C LEU A 303 -5.68 10.49 -16.83
N GLY A 304 -5.88 9.23 -17.26
CA GLY A 304 -6.05 8.08 -16.37
C GLY A 304 -4.81 7.84 -15.50
N GLY A 305 -3.62 7.83 -16.12
CA GLY A 305 -2.34 7.78 -15.40
C GLY A 305 -2.11 9.00 -14.51
N GLY A 306 -2.53 10.19 -14.95
CA GLY A 306 -2.48 11.43 -14.18
C GLY A 306 -3.37 11.38 -12.94
N ILE A 307 -4.55 10.76 -12.99
CA ILE A 307 -5.45 10.55 -11.83
C ILE A 307 -4.82 9.59 -10.84
N ALA A 308 -4.23 8.48 -11.32
CA ALA A 308 -3.51 7.54 -10.47
C ALA A 308 -2.35 8.24 -9.73
N LEU A 309 -1.54 9.03 -10.44
CA LEU A 309 -0.46 9.82 -9.85
C LEU A 309 -0.99 10.88 -8.86
N PHE A 310 -2.09 11.55 -9.18
CA PHE A 310 -2.71 12.53 -8.28
C PHE A 310 -3.16 11.89 -6.97
N ASN A 311 -3.82 10.72 -7.03
CA ASN A 311 -4.21 9.98 -5.83
C ASN A 311 -2.98 9.64 -4.96
N MET A 312 -1.86 9.22 -5.58
CA MET A 312 -0.61 8.97 -4.86
C MET A 312 -0.08 10.21 -4.15
N LEU A 313 -0.07 11.36 -4.83
CA LEU A 313 0.46 12.61 -4.29
C LEU A 313 -0.44 13.24 -3.22
N LEU A 314 -1.71 12.87 -3.15
CA LEU A 314 -2.59 13.21 -2.02
C LEU A 314 -2.18 12.52 -0.71
N GLY A 315 -1.41 11.45 -0.77
CA GLY A 315 -0.86 10.76 0.39
C GLY A 315 -1.89 10.09 1.29
N GLU A 316 -2.40 8.95 0.90
CA GLU A 316 -3.26 8.04 1.69
C GLU A 316 -4.56 8.64 2.27
N VAL A 317 -5.02 9.79 1.80
CA VAL A 317 -6.17 10.49 2.38
C VAL A 317 -7.51 9.87 2.00
N ILE A 318 -7.58 9.17 0.84
CA ILE A 318 -8.83 8.60 0.31
C ILE A 318 -8.90 7.11 0.67
N PHE A 319 -9.47 6.77 1.84
CA PHE A 319 -9.56 5.40 2.34
C PHE A 319 -8.22 4.64 2.33
N GLY A 320 -7.12 5.38 2.49
CA GLY A 320 -5.77 4.84 2.48
C GLY A 320 -5.52 3.80 3.57
N GLY A 321 -4.32 3.23 3.60
CA GLY A 321 -3.93 2.07 4.40
C GLY A 321 -4.60 1.94 5.76
N LEU A 322 -4.65 0.74 6.32
CA LEU A 322 -5.40 0.45 7.55
C LEU A 322 -5.04 1.38 8.72
N GLY A 323 -5.87 2.39 8.93
CA GLY A 323 -5.66 3.47 9.87
C GLY A 323 -4.98 4.70 9.27
N CYS A 324 -4.01 4.54 8.36
CA CYS A 324 -3.22 5.64 7.79
C CYS A 324 -4.09 6.68 7.09
N GLY A 325 -5.02 6.25 6.24
CA GLY A 325 -5.95 7.16 5.57
C GLY A 325 -6.78 8.00 6.52
N LEU A 326 -7.21 7.41 7.62
CA LEU A 326 -7.99 8.15 8.62
C LEU A 326 -7.14 9.20 9.33
N TYR A 327 -5.96 8.85 9.84
CA TYR A 327 -5.18 9.87 10.56
C TYR A 327 -4.53 10.90 9.62
N GLY A 328 -4.23 10.55 8.37
CA GLY A 328 -3.89 11.52 7.33
C GLY A 328 -5.01 12.54 7.14
N MET A 329 -6.25 12.07 6.95
CA MET A 329 -7.44 12.95 6.84
C MET A 329 -7.67 13.78 8.11
N LEU A 330 -7.43 13.22 9.29
CA LEU A 330 -7.55 13.97 10.55
C LEU A 330 -6.48 15.08 10.66
N MET A 331 -5.25 14.86 10.18
CA MET A 331 -4.22 15.90 10.12
C MET A 331 -4.65 17.05 9.22
N PHE A 332 -5.18 16.76 8.02
CA PHE A 332 -5.75 17.80 7.14
C PHE A 332 -6.91 18.53 7.80
N ALA A 333 -7.81 17.82 8.48
CA ALA A 333 -8.91 18.43 9.21
C ALA A 333 -8.40 19.36 10.35
N MET A 334 -7.38 18.95 11.10
CA MET A 334 -6.77 19.78 12.13
C MET A 334 -6.14 21.06 11.55
N ILE A 335 -5.36 20.93 10.47
CA ILE A 335 -4.76 22.09 9.79
C ILE A 335 -5.86 23.02 9.27
N THR A 336 -6.93 22.49 8.69
CA THR A 336 -8.07 23.27 8.20
C THR A 336 -8.75 24.05 9.34
N VAL A 337 -9.03 23.39 10.47
CA VAL A 337 -9.63 24.03 11.65
C VAL A 337 -8.71 25.12 12.21
N PHE A 338 -7.41 24.87 12.22
CA PHE A 338 -6.42 25.85 12.65
C PHE A 338 -6.43 27.10 11.74
N LEU A 339 -6.34 26.91 10.43
CA LEU A 339 -6.36 28.02 9.48
C LEU A 339 -7.67 28.81 9.54
N CYS A 340 -8.82 28.12 9.53
CA CYS A 340 -10.12 28.78 9.67
C CYS A 340 -10.27 29.53 11.01
N GLY A 341 -9.76 28.96 12.10
CA GLY A 341 -9.76 29.59 13.42
C GLY A 341 -8.97 30.91 13.42
N LEU A 342 -7.77 30.90 12.81
CA LEU A 342 -6.94 32.11 12.67
C LEU A 342 -7.62 33.18 11.82
N MET A 343 -8.24 32.78 10.69
CA MET A 343 -8.92 33.73 9.80
C MET A 343 -10.10 34.43 10.48
N VAL A 344 -10.81 33.77 11.41
CA VAL A 344 -11.96 34.30 12.14
C VAL A 344 -11.54 34.98 13.45
N GLY A 345 -10.26 34.90 13.85
CA GLY A 345 -9.74 35.44 15.10
C GLY A 345 -10.20 34.67 16.35
N ARG A 346 -10.54 33.38 16.21
CA ARG A 346 -10.94 32.51 17.31
C ARG A 346 -9.86 31.48 17.62
N THR A 347 -9.72 31.11 18.88
CA THR A 347 -8.84 29.99 19.26
C THR A 347 -9.31 28.72 18.57
N PRO A 348 -8.48 28.05 17.76
CA PRO A 348 -8.85 26.82 17.07
C PRO A 348 -9.09 25.69 18.08
N GLU A 349 -10.20 24.99 17.92
CA GLU A 349 -10.58 23.85 18.77
C GLU A 349 -10.94 22.65 17.91
N PHE A 350 -10.36 21.49 18.20
CA PHE A 350 -10.73 20.23 17.57
C PHE A 350 -11.27 19.27 18.62
N LEU A 351 -12.48 18.74 18.41
CA LEU A 351 -13.23 17.88 19.35
C LEU A 351 -13.42 18.50 20.76
N GLY A 352 -13.46 19.83 20.86
CA GLY A 352 -13.58 20.56 22.12
C GLY A 352 -12.28 20.63 22.93
N LYS A 353 -11.14 20.41 22.27
CA LYS A 353 -9.79 20.64 22.78
C LYS A 353 -9.13 21.78 22.04
N LYS A 354 -8.49 22.68 22.75
CA LYS A 354 -7.69 23.75 22.16
C LYS A 354 -6.49 23.14 21.44
N MET A 355 -6.23 23.61 20.23
CA MET A 355 -5.08 23.23 19.45
C MET A 355 -3.93 24.19 19.74
N GLY A 356 -2.84 23.65 20.27
CA GLY A 356 -1.61 24.39 20.54
C GLY A 356 -0.67 24.36 19.33
N ALA A 357 0.41 25.11 19.42
CA ALA A 357 1.43 25.15 18.36
C ALA A 357 2.06 23.79 18.09
N ARG A 358 2.19 22.94 19.11
CA ARG A 358 2.80 21.62 19.01
C ARG A 358 1.97 20.66 18.15
N GLU A 359 0.65 20.59 18.37
CA GLU A 359 -0.27 19.74 17.62
C GLU A 359 -0.32 20.16 16.15
N VAL A 360 -0.35 21.46 15.91
CA VAL A 360 -0.32 22.01 14.53
C VAL A 360 1.00 21.70 13.84
N CYS A 361 2.14 21.91 14.53
CA CYS A 361 3.46 21.62 13.97
C CYS A 361 3.60 20.14 13.62
N CYS A 362 3.17 19.21 14.50
CA CYS A 362 3.17 17.78 14.21
C CYS A 362 2.30 17.43 13.00
N SER A 363 1.10 18.02 12.90
CA SER A 363 0.20 17.80 11.75
C SER A 363 0.81 18.33 10.45
N MET A 364 1.47 19.50 10.49
CA MET A 364 2.16 20.06 9.33
C MET A 364 3.33 19.18 8.88
N VAL A 365 4.16 18.70 9.82
CA VAL A 365 5.28 17.80 9.52
C VAL A 365 4.75 16.51 8.90
N GLY A 366 3.69 15.90 9.46
CA GLY A 366 3.09 14.68 8.93
C GLY A 366 2.55 14.82 7.49
N VAL A 367 2.05 16.00 7.13
CA VAL A 367 1.56 16.26 5.75
C VAL A 367 2.68 16.63 4.79
N LEU A 368 3.65 17.45 5.21
CA LEU A 368 4.67 18.00 4.32
C LEU A 368 5.82 17.03 4.04
N LEU A 369 6.17 16.19 5.01
CA LEU A 369 7.36 15.36 4.91
C LEU A 369 7.28 14.27 3.82
N PRO A 370 6.17 13.54 3.63
CA PRO A 370 6.04 12.61 2.51
C PRO A 370 6.22 13.32 1.16
N GLY A 371 5.59 14.48 0.99
CA GLY A 371 5.74 15.31 -0.22
C GLY A 371 7.18 15.78 -0.45
N MET A 372 7.88 16.18 0.61
CA MET A 372 9.30 16.53 0.52
C MET A 372 10.17 15.33 0.11
N ALA A 373 9.92 14.15 0.68
CA ALA A 373 10.64 12.93 0.30
C ALA A 373 10.44 12.62 -1.19
N VAL A 374 9.19 12.68 -1.68
CA VAL A 374 8.88 12.49 -3.11
C VAL A 374 9.67 13.46 -3.98
N LEU A 375 9.61 14.76 -3.69
CA LEU A 375 10.26 15.78 -4.51
C LEU A 375 11.77 15.66 -4.52
N VAL A 376 12.38 15.45 -3.34
CA VAL A 376 13.84 15.34 -3.23
C VAL A 376 14.36 14.09 -3.93
N MET A 377 13.73 12.92 -3.70
CA MET A 377 14.18 11.67 -4.31
C MET A 377 13.93 11.66 -5.82
N SER A 378 12.79 12.18 -6.28
CA SER A 378 12.51 12.34 -7.71
C SER A 378 13.48 13.34 -8.39
N GLY A 379 13.79 14.44 -7.71
CA GLY A 379 14.78 15.40 -8.20
C GLY A 379 16.17 14.79 -8.33
N LEU A 380 16.61 14.01 -7.34
CA LEU A 380 17.88 13.28 -7.39
C LEU A 380 17.93 12.25 -8.53
N ALA A 381 16.84 11.48 -8.71
CA ALA A 381 16.76 10.50 -9.78
C ALA A 381 16.76 11.17 -11.17
N ALA A 382 16.01 12.25 -11.35
CA ALA A 382 15.98 12.98 -12.61
C ALA A 382 17.31 13.69 -12.92
N ALA A 383 18.06 14.14 -11.93
CA ALA A 383 19.34 14.81 -12.08
C ALA A 383 20.52 13.88 -12.34
N THR A 384 20.46 12.62 -11.88
CA THR A 384 21.57 11.67 -11.99
C THR A 384 21.43 10.75 -13.20
N GLU A 385 22.57 10.33 -13.75
CA GLU A 385 22.59 9.36 -14.85
C GLU A 385 22.03 8.00 -14.39
N ALA A 386 22.40 7.55 -13.20
CA ALA A 386 21.91 6.29 -12.63
C ALA A 386 20.38 6.25 -12.49
N GLY A 387 19.76 7.38 -12.11
CA GLY A 387 18.29 7.46 -12.04
C GLY A 387 17.63 7.46 -13.41
N ARG A 388 18.21 8.14 -14.40
CA ARG A 388 17.67 8.19 -15.77
C ARG A 388 17.91 6.90 -16.57
N ALA A 389 18.90 6.11 -16.22
CA ALA A 389 19.20 4.85 -16.93
C ALA A 389 18.09 3.80 -16.82
N SER A 390 17.25 3.89 -15.79
CA SER A 390 16.16 2.93 -15.52
C SER A 390 14.80 3.31 -16.13
N ILE A 391 14.65 4.52 -16.73
CA ILE A 391 13.40 4.91 -17.37
C ILE A 391 13.25 4.23 -18.72
N CYS A 392 12.06 3.73 -19.02
CA CYS A 392 11.76 3.09 -20.31
C CYS A 392 11.21 4.09 -21.34
N ASN A 393 10.60 5.17 -20.91
CA ASN A 393 10.00 6.18 -21.77
C ASN A 393 10.76 7.51 -21.66
N ALA A 394 11.24 8.02 -22.80
CA ALA A 394 11.91 9.32 -22.83
C ALA A 394 10.93 10.49 -22.63
N GLY A 395 11.44 11.60 -22.11
CA GLY A 395 10.69 12.85 -22.00
C GLY A 395 9.74 12.93 -20.81
N PRO A 396 8.57 13.60 -20.94
CA PRO A 396 7.65 13.84 -19.84
C PRO A 396 7.12 12.56 -19.16
N HIS A 397 6.92 11.49 -19.93
CA HIS A 397 6.46 10.22 -19.37
C HIS A 397 7.50 9.57 -18.48
N GLY A 398 8.79 9.61 -18.83
CA GLY A 398 9.86 9.12 -17.97
C GLY A 398 9.98 9.91 -16.65
N LEU A 399 9.72 11.21 -16.67
CA LEU A 399 9.62 12.00 -15.44
C LEU A 399 8.46 11.52 -14.56
N THR A 400 7.30 11.20 -15.16
CA THR A 400 6.16 10.68 -14.41
C THR A 400 6.42 9.26 -13.87
N GLU A 401 7.21 8.42 -14.56
CA GLU A 401 7.66 7.12 -14.04
C GLU A 401 8.47 7.29 -12.74
N ILE A 402 9.44 8.21 -12.73
CA ILE A 402 10.24 8.54 -11.55
C ILE A 402 9.36 9.09 -10.42
N LEU A 403 8.52 10.07 -10.72
CA LEU A 403 7.66 10.72 -9.74
C LEU A 403 6.64 9.75 -9.13
N TYR A 404 6.08 8.86 -9.96
CA TYR A 404 5.17 7.82 -9.50
C TYR A 404 5.87 6.81 -8.58
N CYS A 405 7.09 6.40 -8.92
CA CYS A 405 7.88 5.49 -8.11
C CYS A 405 8.05 6.00 -6.68
N PHE A 406 8.58 7.20 -6.52
CA PHE A 406 8.79 7.78 -5.18
C PHE A 406 7.49 8.23 -4.52
N GLY A 407 6.49 8.66 -5.29
CA GLY A 407 5.14 8.93 -4.79
C GLY A 407 4.49 7.69 -4.18
N SER A 408 4.60 6.56 -4.86
CA SER A 408 4.10 5.27 -4.38
C SER A 408 4.85 4.78 -3.14
N GLN A 409 6.18 4.87 -3.13
CA GLN A 409 7.00 4.43 -2.00
C GLN A 409 6.79 5.32 -0.76
N ALA A 410 6.77 6.64 -0.91
CA ALA A 410 6.54 7.57 0.19
C ALA A 410 5.05 7.62 0.62
N GLY A 411 4.12 7.32 -0.28
CA GLY A 411 2.69 7.22 -0.02
C GLY A 411 2.22 5.82 0.35
N ASN A 412 3.12 4.92 0.73
CA ASN A 412 2.79 3.57 1.24
C ASN A 412 1.91 2.72 0.30
N ASN A 413 2.02 2.90 -1.02
CA ASN A 413 1.17 2.18 -1.97
C ASN A 413 1.80 0.88 -2.48
N GLY A 414 2.98 0.95 -3.10
CA GLY A 414 3.69 -0.21 -3.67
C GLY A 414 3.48 -0.44 -5.16
N SER A 415 2.47 0.16 -5.81
CA SER A 415 2.34 0.08 -7.28
C SER A 415 3.39 0.92 -8.00
N ALA A 416 3.76 0.50 -9.21
CA ALA A 416 4.69 1.23 -10.06
C ALA A 416 4.03 1.61 -11.39
N PHE A 417 4.58 2.61 -12.08
CA PHE A 417 4.51 2.64 -13.53
C PHE A 417 5.48 1.58 -14.04
N ALA A 418 4.98 0.50 -14.60
CA ALA A 418 5.72 -0.71 -14.89
C ALA A 418 6.83 -0.54 -15.96
N GLY A 419 6.90 0.63 -16.63
CA GLY A 419 7.98 0.98 -17.53
C GLY A 419 9.32 1.25 -16.83
N LEU A 420 9.35 1.48 -15.52
CA LEU A 420 10.59 1.77 -14.80
C LEU A 420 11.33 0.48 -14.42
N ALA A 421 12.48 0.22 -15.06
CA ALA A 421 13.35 -0.93 -14.79
C ALA A 421 14.22 -0.72 -13.52
N ALA A 422 13.59 -0.38 -12.41
CA ALA A 422 14.26 0.08 -11.20
C ALA A 422 14.95 -1.02 -10.37
N GLY A 423 14.71 -2.31 -10.67
CA GLY A 423 15.29 -3.45 -9.97
C GLY A 423 16.74 -3.77 -10.34
N ASP A 424 17.22 -3.29 -11.49
CA ASP A 424 18.53 -3.67 -12.03
C ASP A 424 19.70 -3.06 -11.25
N THR A 425 19.50 -1.93 -10.63
CA THR A 425 20.53 -1.18 -9.91
C THR A 425 20.15 -0.91 -8.45
N PRO A 426 21.16 -0.83 -7.54
CA PRO A 426 20.91 -0.47 -6.13
C PRO A 426 20.38 0.96 -5.92
N PHE A 427 20.37 1.81 -6.95
CA PHE A 427 19.97 3.21 -6.83
C PHE A 427 18.54 3.37 -6.32
N TYR A 428 17.56 2.75 -7.01
CA TYR A 428 16.16 2.84 -6.63
C TYR A 428 15.82 2.01 -5.38
N SER A 429 16.48 0.87 -5.18
CA SER A 429 16.25 0.06 -3.98
C SER A 429 16.67 0.79 -2.71
N LEU A 430 17.79 1.50 -2.71
CA LEU A 430 18.29 2.26 -1.55
C LEU A 430 17.50 3.57 -1.34
N LEU A 431 17.32 4.38 -2.39
CA LEU A 431 16.58 5.63 -2.27
C LEU A 431 15.10 5.38 -1.95
N GLY A 432 14.51 4.34 -2.53
CA GLY A 432 13.14 3.95 -2.25
C GLY A 432 12.95 3.48 -0.81
N GLY A 433 13.87 2.65 -0.31
CA GLY A 433 13.90 2.25 1.09
C GLY A 433 14.00 3.47 2.04
N LEU A 434 14.85 4.44 1.70
CA LEU A 434 14.96 5.68 2.47
C LEU A 434 13.68 6.52 2.40
N ALA A 435 13.04 6.63 1.22
CA ALA A 435 11.77 7.35 1.06
C ALA A 435 10.65 6.75 1.93
N MET A 436 10.51 5.41 1.92
CA MET A 436 9.54 4.69 2.75
C MET A 436 9.79 4.92 4.26
N LEU A 437 11.04 4.83 4.70
CA LEU A 437 11.38 5.07 6.11
C LEU A 437 11.11 6.51 6.55
N LEU A 438 11.48 7.50 5.73
CA LEU A 438 11.28 8.92 6.07
C LEU A 438 9.80 9.26 6.13
N ALA A 439 9.01 8.84 5.13
CA ALA A 439 7.61 9.21 5.05
C ALA A 439 6.76 8.52 6.13
N LEU A 440 7.00 7.23 6.38
CA LEU A 440 6.15 6.43 7.25
C LEU A 440 6.56 6.42 8.72
N SER A 441 7.87 6.52 9.03
CA SER A 441 8.32 6.61 10.43
C SER A 441 7.81 7.87 11.12
N LEU A 442 7.67 8.97 10.40
CA LEU A 442 7.31 10.27 10.97
C LEU A 442 5.80 10.51 11.03
N ILE A 443 5.00 9.86 10.19
CA ILE A 443 3.54 9.87 10.33
C ILE A 443 3.13 9.25 11.67
N HIS A 444 3.85 8.24 12.13
CA HIS A 444 3.59 7.59 13.42
C HIS A 444 4.04 8.40 14.64
N ILE A 445 4.94 9.37 14.48
CA ILE A 445 5.41 10.28 15.56
C ILE A 445 4.44 11.43 15.79
#